data_f5c24009a1937d37e38a560196cf327e
#
_entry.id   f5c24009a1937d37e38a560196cf327e
#
_cell.length_a   1.000
_cell.length_b   1.000
_cell.length_c   1.000
_cell.angle_alpha   90.00
_cell.angle_beta   90.00
_cell.angle_gamma   90.00
#
_symmetry.space_group_name_H-M   'P 1'
#
loop_
_entity.id
_entity.type
_entity.pdbx_description
1 polymer ?
#
loop_
_entity_poly.entity_id
_entity_poly.type
_entity_poly.pdbx_seq_one_letter_code
_entity_poly.pdbx_strand_id
1 'polypeptide(L)'
;MNANLAVIADNLDYLLWGRLAEGQPGGVALTLLMAIGATLLALPGGIALAGLAWRYGGLTRRLLFLWAEIIRGIPLIFVIFWLWYLLPMLTGGDLPGAVTVTLALAWFTAASVMHSVLAGLQSLPKGQYEAALTQGFAPGQTLRLVLLPQALRNVQPSLVGIFIGLLKDTSLAFIVNVPELTTVAGQVNNRVQIYPLAIFIFTGAVYYLLCCGLSLLASRRFTRRATAG
;
A
#
# COMPACT_ATOMS: atom_id res chain seq x y z
N MET A 1 -12.85 -36.03 -6.61
CA MET A 1 -12.53 -34.61 -6.28
C MET A 1 -13.85 -33.88 -6.15
N ASN A 2 -14.10 -33.19 -5.04
CA ASN A 2 -15.36 -32.47 -4.89
C ASN A 2 -15.51 -31.42 -6.00
N ALA A 3 -16.68 -31.31 -6.62
CA ALA A 3 -16.95 -30.39 -7.74
C ALA A 3 -16.49 -28.94 -7.46
N ASN A 4 -16.56 -28.49 -6.19
CA ASN A 4 -16.03 -27.21 -5.72
C ASN A 4 -14.52 -27.05 -5.90
N LEU A 5 -13.75 -28.12 -5.71
CA LEU A 5 -12.28 -28.09 -5.89
C LEU A 5 -11.90 -28.18 -7.38
N ALA A 6 -12.69 -28.90 -8.17
CA ALA A 6 -12.50 -28.98 -9.62
C ALA A 6 -12.59 -27.60 -10.27
N VAL A 7 -13.62 -26.81 -9.93
CA VAL A 7 -13.78 -25.45 -10.48
C VAL A 7 -12.59 -24.53 -10.17
N ILE A 8 -12.04 -24.64 -8.97
CA ILE A 8 -10.84 -23.85 -8.60
C ILE A 8 -9.64 -24.35 -9.40
N ALA A 9 -9.45 -25.68 -9.48
CA ALA A 9 -8.31 -26.25 -10.20
C ALA A 9 -8.33 -25.90 -11.69
N ASP A 10 -9.50 -25.99 -12.33
CA ASP A 10 -9.67 -25.67 -13.76
C ASP A 10 -9.46 -24.19 -14.10
N ASN A 11 -9.63 -23.29 -13.11
CA ASN A 11 -9.44 -21.85 -13.28
C ASN A 11 -8.22 -21.29 -12.53
N LEU A 12 -7.38 -22.16 -11.94
CA LEU A 12 -6.28 -21.75 -11.06
C LEU A 12 -5.27 -20.86 -11.79
N ASP A 13 -4.92 -21.21 -13.00
CA ASP A 13 -3.97 -20.44 -13.82
C ASP A 13 -4.50 -19.02 -14.08
N TYR A 14 -5.78 -18.90 -14.41
CA TYR A 14 -6.44 -17.60 -14.62
C TYR A 14 -6.57 -16.78 -13.34
N LEU A 15 -6.86 -17.43 -12.20
CA LEU A 15 -6.91 -16.77 -10.89
C LEU A 15 -5.54 -16.27 -10.43
N LEU A 16 -4.46 -16.96 -10.79
CA LEU A 16 -3.10 -16.59 -10.40
C LEU A 16 -2.49 -15.53 -11.34
N TRP A 17 -2.63 -15.71 -12.65
CA TRP A 17 -1.87 -14.96 -13.65
C TRP A 17 -2.74 -14.11 -14.58
N GLY A 18 -4.06 -14.30 -14.60
CA GLY A 18 -4.95 -13.68 -15.57
C GLY A 18 -4.67 -14.19 -16.98
N ARG A 19 -4.52 -13.29 -17.94
CA ARG A 19 -4.14 -13.58 -19.33
C ARG A 19 -2.68 -13.20 -19.61
N LEU A 20 -1.78 -13.63 -18.75
CA LEU A 20 -0.37 -13.28 -18.86
C LEU A 20 0.24 -13.72 -20.20
N ALA A 21 -0.18 -14.88 -20.74
CA ALA A 21 0.24 -15.36 -22.05
C ALA A 21 -0.13 -14.41 -23.21
N GLU A 22 -1.18 -13.61 -23.04
CA GLU A 22 -1.62 -12.57 -23.99
C GLU A 22 -1.03 -11.18 -23.66
N GLY A 23 -0.07 -11.11 -22.74
CA GLY A 23 0.54 -9.85 -22.30
C GLY A 23 -0.34 -9.03 -21.34
N GLN A 24 -1.42 -9.61 -20.82
CA GLN A 24 -2.36 -8.96 -19.90
C GLN A 24 -2.29 -9.63 -18.52
N PRO A 25 -1.43 -9.15 -17.60
CA PRO A 25 -1.36 -9.68 -16.25
C PRO A 25 -2.70 -9.46 -15.52
N GLY A 26 -3.09 -10.44 -14.71
CA GLY A 26 -4.33 -10.41 -13.93
C GLY A 26 -4.19 -11.22 -12.64
N GLY A 27 -5.32 -11.43 -11.95
CA GLY A 27 -5.35 -12.26 -10.75
C GLY A 27 -4.38 -11.81 -9.67
N VAL A 28 -3.77 -12.79 -9.00
CA VAL A 28 -2.77 -12.56 -7.94
C VAL A 28 -1.57 -11.76 -8.43
N ALA A 29 -1.10 -12.01 -9.65
CA ALA A 29 0.05 -11.31 -10.22
C ALA A 29 -0.20 -9.80 -10.29
N LEU A 30 -1.34 -9.37 -10.80
CA LEU A 30 -1.68 -7.95 -10.90
C LEU A 30 -1.95 -7.33 -9.52
N THR A 31 -2.60 -8.06 -8.61
CA THR A 31 -2.77 -7.65 -7.20
C THR A 31 -1.42 -7.31 -6.57
N LEU A 32 -0.42 -8.19 -6.71
CA LEU A 32 0.92 -7.97 -6.18
C LEU A 32 1.65 -6.82 -6.89
N LEU A 33 1.56 -6.73 -8.21
CA LEU A 33 2.16 -5.63 -8.97
C LEU A 33 1.62 -4.26 -8.53
N MET A 34 0.29 -4.13 -8.37
CA MET A 34 -0.32 -2.90 -7.88
C MET A 34 0.11 -2.59 -6.44
N ALA A 35 0.11 -3.59 -5.54
CA ALA A 35 0.51 -3.40 -4.16
C ALA A 35 1.98 -2.98 -4.04
N ILE A 36 2.88 -3.61 -4.80
CA ILE A 36 4.31 -3.25 -4.84
C ILE A 36 4.48 -1.84 -5.44
N GLY A 37 3.86 -1.57 -6.57
CA GLY A 37 3.93 -0.26 -7.23
C GLY A 37 3.44 0.87 -6.33
N ALA A 38 2.28 0.69 -5.69
CA ALA A 38 1.74 1.66 -4.75
C ALA A 38 2.65 1.83 -3.51
N THR A 39 3.24 0.75 -2.99
CA THR A 39 4.21 0.81 -1.87
C THR A 39 5.46 1.60 -2.25
N LEU A 40 6.02 1.35 -3.44
CA LEU A 40 7.22 2.04 -3.93
C LEU A 40 7.01 3.55 -4.10
N LEU A 41 5.80 3.99 -4.35
CA LEU A 41 5.43 5.41 -4.43
C LEU A 41 5.04 5.99 -3.06
N ALA A 42 4.20 5.27 -2.30
CA ALA A 42 3.64 5.75 -1.04
C ALA A 42 4.71 5.89 0.05
N LEU A 43 5.65 4.94 0.15
CA LEU A 43 6.65 4.93 1.20
C LEU A 43 7.59 6.15 1.10
N PRO A 44 8.30 6.39 -0.02
CA PRO A 44 9.16 7.57 -0.12
C PRO A 44 8.35 8.88 -0.10
N GLY A 45 7.17 8.91 -0.71
CA GLY A 45 6.28 10.08 -0.67
C GLY A 45 5.86 10.44 0.74
N GLY A 46 5.36 9.49 1.51
CA GLY A 46 4.96 9.69 2.90
C GLY A 46 6.13 10.07 3.81
N ILE A 47 7.31 9.47 3.63
CA ILE A 47 8.54 9.84 4.36
C ILE A 47 8.94 11.28 4.04
N ALA A 48 8.91 11.67 2.76
CA ALA A 48 9.25 13.04 2.35
C ALA A 48 8.28 14.06 2.96
N LEU A 49 6.96 13.79 2.91
CA LEU A 49 5.93 14.66 3.51
C LEU A 49 6.10 14.76 5.04
N ALA A 50 6.39 13.66 5.73
CA ALA A 50 6.67 13.67 7.16
C ALA A 50 7.92 14.49 7.48
N GLY A 51 8.99 14.34 6.69
CA GLY A 51 10.20 15.12 6.82
C GLY A 51 9.98 16.63 6.62
N LEU A 52 9.18 17.02 5.61
CA LEU A 52 8.79 18.40 5.38
C LEU A 52 7.97 18.96 6.55
N ALA A 53 6.98 18.19 7.03
CA ALA A 53 6.16 18.58 8.17
C ALA A 53 6.99 18.77 9.45
N TRP A 54 7.98 17.91 9.66
CA TRP A 54 8.88 18.01 10.80
C TRP A 54 9.84 19.19 10.66
N ARG A 55 10.45 19.38 9.48
CA ARG A 55 11.50 20.37 9.22
C ARG A 55 11.01 21.81 9.29
N TYR A 56 9.86 22.07 8.69
CA TYR A 56 9.32 23.44 8.58
C TYR A 56 8.32 23.78 9.68
N GLY A 57 7.71 22.78 10.32
CA GLY A 57 6.78 23.00 11.44
C GLY A 57 5.60 23.91 11.08
N GLY A 58 5.08 24.66 12.06
CA GLY A 58 4.13 25.75 11.88
C GLY A 58 2.98 25.46 10.89
N LEU A 59 2.81 26.36 9.92
CA LEU A 59 1.73 26.27 8.90
C LEU A 59 1.92 25.06 7.98
N THR A 60 3.15 24.79 7.54
CA THR A 60 3.45 23.65 6.65
C THR A 60 2.97 22.33 7.27
N ARG A 61 3.30 22.11 8.53
CA ARG A 61 2.86 20.91 9.27
C ARG A 61 1.33 20.87 9.37
N ARG A 62 0.67 21.99 9.66
CA ARG A 62 -0.79 22.04 9.77
C ARG A 62 -1.47 21.73 8.44
N LEU A 63 -0.98 22.28 7.34
CA LEU A 63 -1.53 22.02 6.00
C LEU A 63 -1.33 20.57 5.55
N LEU A 64 -0.14 20.01 5.75
CA LEU A 64 0.13 18.61 5.43
C LEU A 64 -0.67 17.64 6.30
N PHE A 65 -0.85 17.98 7.58
CA PHE A 65 -1.68 17.20 8.49
C PHE A 65 -3.15 17.25 8.06
N LEU A 66 -3.67 18.43 7.78
CA LEU A 66 -5.04 18.62 7.29
C LEU A 66 -5.29 17.85 5.98
N TRP A 67 -4.36 17.95 5.02
CA TRP A 67 -4.42 17.18 3.79
C TRP A 67 -4.52 15.68 4.07
N ALA A 68 -3.66 15.15 4.94
CA ALA A 68 -3.65 13.74 5.25
C ALA A 68 -4.93 13.28 5.99
N GLU A 69 -5.47 14.11 6.89
CA GLU A 69 -6.75 13.84 7.55
C GLU A 69 -7.92 13.83 6.56
N ILE A 70 -7.95 14.77 5.61
CA ILE A 70 -8.98 14.79 4.55
C ILE A 70 -8.89 13.50 3.71
N ILE A 71 -7.71 13.15 3.21
CA ILE A 71 -7.54 11.95 2.37
C ILE A 71 -7.91 10.68 3.13
N ARG A 72 -7.51 10.55 4.39
CA ARG A 72 -7.84 9.38 5.23
C ARG A 72 -9.29 9.35 5.70
N GLY A 73 -9.94 10.52 5.79
CA GLY A 73 -11.35 10.65 6.16
C GLY A 73 -12.31 10.29 5.02
N ILE A 74 -11.83 10.25 3.78
CA ILE A 74 -12.64 9.88 2.62
C ILE A 74 -12.46 8.38 2.36
N PRO A 75 -13.55 7.60 2.12
CA PRO A 75 -13.41 6.21 1.72
C PRO A 75 -12.55 6.07 0.45
N LEU A 76 -11.57 5.17 0.48
CA LEU A 76 -10.63 4.96 -0.63
C LEU A 76 -11.32 4.70 -1.98
N ILE A 77 -12.48 4.07 -1.96
CA ILE A 77 -13.28 3.82 -3.17
C ILE A 77 -13.61 5.10 -3.93
N PHE A 78 -13.91 6.20 -3.23
CA PHE A 78 -14.17 7.49 -3.88
C PHE A 78 -12.89 8.12 -4.43
N VAL A 79 -11.75 7.92 -3.77
CA VAL A 79 -10.45 8.37 -4.28
C VAL A 79 -10.13 7.66 -5.60
N ILE A 80 -10.41 6.35 -5.70
CA ILE A 80 -10.26 5.58 -6.94
C ILE A 80 -11.16 6.15 -8.03
N PHE A 81 -12.45 6.38 -7.75
CA PHE A 81 -13.38 6.97 -8.72
C PHE A 81 -12.95 8.36 -9.18
N TRP A 82 -12.54 9.22 -8.26
CA TRP A 82 -12.12 10.57 -8.61
C TRP A 82 -10.90 10.55 -9.54
N LEU A 83 -9.90 9.74 -9.24
CA LEU A 83 -8.75 9.62 -10.11
C LEU A 83 -9.10 8.96 -11.44
N TRP A 84 -10.00 7.96 -11.44
CA TRP A 84 -10.48 7.31 -12.65
C TRP A 84 -11.11 8.28 -13.65
N TYR A 85 -11.91 9.24 -13.17
CA TYR A 85 -12.55 10.24 -14.02
C TYR A 85 -11.67 11.47 -14.24
N LEU A 86 -10.91 11.91 -13.24
CA LEU A 86 -10.15 13.15 -13.28
C LEU A 86 -8.85 13.02 -14.10
N LEU A 87 -8.13 11.90 -13.97
CA LEU A 87 -6.84 11.74 -14.65
C LEU A 87 -6.95 11.83 -16.19
N PRO A 88 -7.91 11.15 -16.86
CA PRO A 88 -8.09 11.32 -18.31
C PRO A 88 -8.38 12.76 -18.72
N MET A 89 -9.17 13.49 -17.92
CA MET A 89 -9.46 14.90 -18.18
C MET A 89 -8.22 15.80 -18.08
N LEU A 90 -7.30 15.49 -17.16
CA LEU A 90 -6.07 16.28 -16.96
C LEU A 90 -4.94 15.90 -17.95
N THR A 91 -4.86 14.64 -18.31
CA THR A 91 -3.78 14.13 -19.19
C THR A 91 -4.13 14.18 -20.66
N GLY A 92 -5.41 14.38 -21.00
CA GLY A 92 -5.89 14.36 -22.39
C GLY A 92 -5.90 12.97 -23.03
N GLY A 93 -5.76 11.89 -22.25
CA GLY A 93 -5.76 10.52 -22.71
C GLY A 93 -6.05 9.50 -21.60
N ASP A 94 -6.49 8.31 -21.98
CA ASP A 94 -6.82 7.23 -21.05
C ASP A 94 -5.53 6.59 -20.51
N LEU A 95 -5.41 6.57 -19.19
CA LEU A 95 -4.38 5.78 -18.51
C LEU A 95 -4.90 4.34 -18.28
N PRO A 96 -4.00 3.33 -18.36
CA PRO A 96 -4.40 1.97 -17.99
C PRO A 96 -4.99 1.92 -16.57
N GLY A 97 -6.12 1.22 -16.41
CA GLY A 97 -6.85 1.18 -15.15
C GLY A 97 -6.00 0.74 -13.96
N ALA A 98 -5.13 -0.23 -14.16
CA ALA A 98 -4.20 -0.69 -13.12
C ALA A 98 -3.25 0.44 -12.65
N VAL A 99 -2.81 1.30 -13.57
CA VAL A 99 -1.95 2.46 -13.24
C VAL A 99 -2.74 3.48 -12.43
N THR A 100 -3.94 3.83 -12.87
CA THR A 100 -4.83 4.78 -12.18
C THR A 100 -5.12 4.32 -10.76
N VAL A 101 -5.48 3.05 -10.56
CA VAL A 101 -5.73 2.49 -9.23
C VAL A 101 -4.45 2.45 -8.39
N THR A 102 -3.31 2.08 -8.98
CA THR A 102 -2.02 2.10 -8.27
C THR A 102 -1.68 3.51 -7.76
N LEU A 103 -1.93 4.55 -8.54
CA LEU A 103 -1.74 5.94 -8.13
C LEU A 103 -2.71 6.35 -7.01
N ALA A 104 -3.98 5.93 -7.08
CA ALA A 104 -4.97 6.18 -6.02
C ALA A 104 -4.54 5.54 -4.70
N LEU A 105 -4.15 4.26 -4.75
CA LEU A 105 -3.64 3.52 -3.61
C LEU A 105 -2.37 4.18 -3.03
N ALA A 106 -1.45 4.58 -3.90
CA ALA A 106 -0.21 5.23 -3.49
C ALA A 106 -0.49 6.56 -2.78
N TRP A 107 -1.36 7.39 -3.33
CA TRP A 107 -1.72 8.69 -2.74
C TRP A 107 -2.39 8.53 -1.38
N PHE A 108 -3.39 7.66 -1.28
CA PHE A 108 -4.09 7.36 -0.03
C PHE A 108 -3.14 6.80 1.04
N THR A 109 -2.30 5.84 0.65
CA THR A 109 -1.34 5.20 1.57
C THR A 109 -0.24 6.15 2.01
N ALA A 110 0.21 7.08 1.14
CA ALA A 110 1.22 8.08 1.49
C ALA A 110 0.77 8.98 2.66
N ALA A 111 -0.52 9.31 2.77
CA ALA A 111 -1.08 10.05 3.89
C ALA A 111 -0.91 9.26 5.22
N SER A 112 -1.20 7.95 5.21
CA SER A 112 -1.04 7.08 6.38
C SER A 112 0.44 6.89 6.75
N VAL A 113 1.32 6.73 5.77
CA VAL A 113 2.78 6.66 5.97
C VAL A 113 3.30 7.96 6.57
N MET A 114 2.87 9.13 6.04
CA MET A 114 3.25 10.44 6.58
C MET A 114 2.91 10.54 8.06
N HIS A 115 1.69 10.19 8.47
CA HIS A 115 1.27 10.21 9.88
C HIS A 115 2.13 9.31 10.76
N SER A 116 2.36 8.06 10.32
CA SER A 116 3.16 7.10 11.07
C SER A 116 4.60 7.58 11.26
N VAL A 117 5.24 8.05 10.18
CA VAL A 117 6.64 8.51 10.22
C VAL A 117 6.77 9.80 11.02
N LEU A 118 5.82 10.74 10.90
CA LEU A 118 5.84 11.97 11.68
C LEU A 118 5.68 11.70 13.18
N ALA A 119 4.79 10.76 13.56
CA ALA A 119 4.66 10.30 14.94
C ALA A 119 5.97 9.68 15.46
N GLY A 120 6.64 8.88 14.63
CA GLY A 120 7.94 8.30 14.95
C GLY A 120 9.03 9.36 15.16
N LEU A 121 9.06 10.39 14.32
CA LEU A 121 10.01 11.52 14.51
C LEU A 121 9.74 12.29 15.79
N GLN A 122 8.46 12.44 16.17
CA GLN A 122 8.05 13.17 17.39
C GLN A 122 8.28 12.38 18.67
N SER A 123 8.31 11.05 18.60
CA SER A 123 8.56 10.18 19.74
C SER A 123 10.04 10.14 20.17
N LEU A 124 10.96 10.67 19.35
CA LEU A 124 12.38 10.67 19.67
C LEU A 124 12.71 11.71 20.75
N PRO A 125 13.61 11.40 21.70
CA PRO A 125 14.08 12.37 22.71
C PRO A 125 14.70 13.61 22.06
N LYS A 126 14.36 14.79 22.56
CA LYS A 126 14.89 16.08 22.06
C LYS A 126 16.42 16.15 22.07
N GLY A 127 17.06 15.49 23.05
CA GLY A 127 18.52 15.42 23.16
C GLY A 127 19.21 14.82 21.93
N GLN A 128 18.54 13.97 21.15
CA GLN A 128 19.09 13.45 19.88
C GLN A 128 19.28 14.56 18.85
N TYR A 129 18.32 15.47 18.77
CA TYR A 129 18.39 16.62 17.89
C TYR A 129 19.45 17.63 18.37
N GLU A 130 19.44 17.95 19.66
CA GLU A 130 20.38 18.91 20.29
C GLU A 130 21.82 18.42 20.18
N ALA A 131 22.07 17.14 20.48
CA ALA A 131 23.39 16.53 20.36
C ALA A 131 23.93 16.55 18.92
N ALA A 132 23.09 16.33 17.93
CA ALA A 132 23.50 16.41 16.53
C ALA A 132 23.89 17.86 16.14
N LEU A 133 23.12 18.86 16.59
CA LEU A 133 23.44 20.26 16.34
C LEU A 133 24.79 20.70 17.00
N THR A 134 25.06 20.25 18.23
CA THR A 134 26.31 20.56 18.91
C THR A 134 27.54 19.92 18.24
N GLN A 135 27.35 18.83 17.50
CA GLN A 135 28.37 18.20 16.66
C GLN A 135 28.53 18.88 15.28
N GLY A 136 27.79 19.96 14.99
CA GLY A 136 27.90 20.72 13.76
C GLY A 136 27.02 20.23 12.61
N PHE A 137 26.09 19.27 12.83
CA PHE A 137 25.14 18.88 11.80
C PHE A 137 24.15 20.00 11.50
N ALA A 138 23.94 20.29 10.22
CA ALA A 138 22.84 21.16 9.81
C ALA A 138 21.49 20.49 10.09
N PRO A 139 20.38 21.25 10.32
CA PRO A 139 19.07 20.67 10.67
C PRO A 139 18.55 19.61 9.68
N GLY A 140 18.81 19.81 8.37
CA GLY A 140 18.46 18.80 7.34
C GLY A 140 19.29 17.53 7.41
N GLN A 141 20.59 17.67 7.74
CA GLN A 141 21.48 16.53 7.95
C GLN A 141 21.07 15.77 9.22
N THR A 142 20.75 16.48 10.30
CA THR A 142 20.25 15.90 11.55
C THR A 142 18.98 15.08 11.30
N LEU A 143 18.02 15.64 10.54
CA LEU A 143 16.82 14.90 10.17
C LEU A 143 17.16 13.62 9.40
N ARG A 144 17.94 13.74 8.32
CA ARG A 144 18.18 12.63 7.38
C ARG A 144 19.10 11.54 7.95
N LEU A 145 20.18 11.96 8.68
CA LEU A 145 21.24 11.04 9.10
C LEU A 145 21.05 10.50 10.52
N VAL A 146 20.36 11.25 11.39
CA VAL A 146 20.22 10.90 12.81
C VAL A 146 18.79 10.50 13.15
N LEU A 147 17.81 11.37 12.90
CA LEU A 147 16.46 11.18 13.42
C LEU A 147 15.64 10.21 12.55
N LEU A 148 15.62 10.39 11.23
CA LEU A 148 14.79 9.60 10.33
C LEU A 148 15.11 8.10 10.37
N PRO A 149 16.39 7.64 10.41
CA PRO A 149 16.69 6.22 10.54
C PRO A 149 16.17 5.62 11.86
N GLN A 150 16.22 6.39 12.96
CA GLN A 150 15.70 5.96 14.25
C GLN A 150 14.17 5.91 14.24
N ALA A 151 13.52 6.98 13.76
CA ALA A 151 12.06 7.06 13.64
C ALA A 151 11.52 5.92 12.79
N LEU A 152 12.12 5.64 11.63
CA LEU A 152 11.70 4.55 10.75
C LEU A 152 11.80 3.17 11.43
N ARG A 153 12.80 2.95 12.26
CA ARG A 153 12.91 1.72 13.07
C ARG A 153 11.74 1.59 14.05
N ASN A 154 11.42 2.68 14.75
CA ASN A 154 10.36 2.68 15.76
C ASN A 154 8.97 2.43 15.16
N VAL A 155 8.71 2.95 13.94
CA VAL A 155 7.40 2.82 13.29
C VAL A 155 7.30 1.63 12.34
N GLN A 156 8.31 0.80 12.22
CA GLN A 156 8.28 -0.38 11.36
C GLN A 156 7.01 -1.24 11.52
N PRO A 157 6.55 -1.59 12.74
CA PRO A 157 5.32 -2.39 12.90
C PRO A 157 4.09 -1.68 12.33
N SER A 158 3.99 -0.36 12.53
CA SER A 158 2.91 0.46 11.96
C SER A 158 2.95 0.47 10.43
N LEU A 159 4.13 0.63 9.82
CA LEU A 159 4.30 0.59 8.37
C LEU A 159 3.90 -0.77 7.79
N VAL A 160 4.25 -1.87 8.44
CA VAL A 160 3.81 -3.21 8.03
C VAL A 160 2.30 -3.32 8.03
N GLY A 161 1.62 -2.83 9.09
CA GLY A 161 0.16 -2.79 9.16
C GLY A 161 -0.45 -1.98 8.01
N ILE A 162 0.13 -0.82 7.68
CA ILE A 162 -0.30 0.02 6.55
C ILE A 162 -0.19 -0.74 5.23
N PHE A 163 0.90 -1.44 4.97
CA PHE A 163 1.10 -2.19 3.71
C PHE A 163 0.28 -3.47 3.63
N ILE A 164 -0.03 -4.12 4.76
CA ILE A 164 -1.02 -5.20 4.80
C ILE A 164 -2.42 -4.66 4.46
N GLY A 165 -2.76 -3.46 4.94
CA GLY A 165 -3.97 -2.75 4.55
C GLY A 165 -4.01 -2.48 3.05
N LEU A 166 -2.95 -1.86 2.52
CA LEU A 166 -2.79 -1.58 1.09
C LEU A 166 -2.98 -2.81 0.21
N LEU A 167 -2.40 -3.96 0.60
CA LEU A 167 -2.57 -5.21 -0.14
C LEU A 167 -4.04 -5.65 -0.22
N LYS A 168 -4.82 -5.49 0.85
CA LYS A 168 -6.26 -5.75 0.83
C LYS A 168 -7.03 -4.72 0.02
N ASP A 169 -6.63 -3.47 0.08
CA ASP A 169 -7.27 -2.36 -0.62
C ASP A 169 -7.12 -2.46 -2.15
N THR A 170 -6.16 -3.25 -2.66
CA THR A 170 -6.09 -3.54 -4.11
C THR A 170 -7.36 -4.20 -4.61
N SER A 171 -8.10 -4.93 -3.77
CA SER A 171 -9.38 -5.54 -4.13
C SER A 171 -10.43 -4.53 -4.60
N LEU A 172 -10.33 -3.25 -4.14
CA LEU A 172 -11.26 -2.19 -4.57
C LEU A 172 -11.15 -1.85 -6.06
N ALA A 173 -10.07 -2.30 -6.72
CA ALA A 173 -9.88 -2.10 -8.15
C ALA A 173 -10.96 -2.79 -9.00
N PHE A 174 -11.70 -3.76 -8.42
CA PHE A 174 -12.82 -4.43 -9.09
C PHE A 174 -13.90 -3.44 -9.57
N ILE A 175 -14.04 -2.30 -8.87
CA ILE A 175 -15.10 -1.32 -9.16
C ILE A 175 -14.89 -0.61 -10.51
N VAL A 176 -13.64 -0.51 -10.96
CA VAL A 176 -13.25 0.03 -12.28
C VAL A 176 -12.80 -1.08 -13.23
N ASN A 177 -13.22 -2.32 -12.94
CA ASN A 177 -12.99 -3.51 -13.75
C ASN A 177 -11.52 -3.81 -14.08
N VAL A 178 -10.60 -3.44 -13.18
CA VAL A 178 -9.19 -3.84 -13.28
C VAL A 178 -9.09 -5.33 -12.95
N PRO A 179 -8.48 -6.19 -13.80
CA PRO A 179 -8.51 -7.65 -13.68
C PRO A 179 -7.57 -8.20 -12.59
N GLU A 180 -7.61 -7.62 -11.38
CA GLU A 180 -6.94 -8.15 -10.20
C GLU A 180 -7.70 -9.38 -9.64
N LEU A 181 -7.22 -9.97 -8.57
CA LEU A 181 -7.74 -11.24 -8.05
C LEU A 181 -9.25 -11.23 -7.79
N THR A 182 -9.82 -10.17 -7.21
CA THR A 182 -11.26 -10.09 -6.91
C THR A 182 -12.09 -9.99 -8.19
N THR A 183 -11.65 -9.20 -9.15
CA THR A 183 -12.30 -9.07 -10.47
C THR A 183 -12.27 -10.39 -11.22
N VAL A 184 -11.11 -11.05 -11.28
CA VAL A 184 -10.95 -12.34 -11.94
C VAL A 184 -11.80 -13.42 -11.27
N ALA A 185 -11.86 -13.44 -9.93
CA ALA A 185 -12.75 -14.34 -9.19
C ALA A 185 -14.22 -14.09 -9.54
N GLY A 186 -14.65 -12.83 -9.64
CA GLY A 186 -15.98 -12.46 -10.10
C GLY A 186 -16.27 -12.93 -11.54
N GLN A 187 -15.29 -12.81 -12.44
CA GLN A 187 -15.42 -13.29 -13.82
C GLN A 187 -15.55 -14.82 -13.90
N VAL A 188 -14.76 -15.57 -13.10
CA VAL A 188 -14.88 -17.02 -12.98
C VAL A 188 -16.26 -17.39 -12.43
N ASN A 189 -16.69 -16.72 -11.36
CA ASN A 189 -18.01 -16.94 -10.78
C ASN A 189 -19.16 -16.73 -11.79
N ASN A 190 -19.10 -15.65 -12.57
CA ASN A 190 -20.11 -15.33 -13.58
C ASN A 190 -20.11 -16.32 -14.75
N ARG A 191 -18.96 -16.95 -15.05
CA ARG A 191 -18.85 -17.97 -16.08
C ARG A 191 -19.43 -19.33 -15.63
N VAL A 192 -19.16 -19.70 -14.38
CA VAL A 192 -19.50 -21.03 -13.85
C VAL A 192 -20.88 -21.04 -13.19
N GLN A 193 -21.30 -19.97 -12.53
CA GLN A 193 -22.61 -19.70 -11.87
C GLN A 193 -23.10 -20.72 -10.81
N ILE A 194 -22.36 -21.79 -10.54
CA ILE A 194 -22.82 -22.91 -9.70
C ILE A 194 -22.12 -22.96 -8.34
N TYR A 195 -20.90 -22.40 -8.22
CA TYR A 195 -20.04 -22.55 -7.03
C TYR A 195 -19.51 -21.22 -6.46
N PRO A 196 -20.34 -20.19 -6.22
CA PRO A 196 -19.87 -18.89 -5.78
C PRO A 196 -19.12 -18.96 -4.44
N LEU A 197 -19.62 -19.78 -3.51
CA LEU A 197 -19.02 -19.93 -2.20
C LEU A 197 -17.57 -20.44 -2.27
N ALA A 198 -17.31 -21.45 -3.10
CA ALA A 198 -15.97 -22.02 -3.25
C ALA A 198 -14.98 -20.99 -3.80
N ILE A 199 -15.40 -20.24 -4.82
CA ILE A 199 -14.55 -19.22 -5.48
C ILE A 199 -14.22 -18.08 -4.51
N PHE A 200 -15.19 -17.55 -3.77
CA PHE A 200 -14.96 -16.44 -2.86
C PHE A 200 -14.24 -16.85 -1.57
N ILE A 201 -14.44 -18.08 -1.06
CA ILE A 201 -13.62 -18.63 0.04
C ILE A 201 -12.17 -18.78 -0.42
N PHE A 202 -11.94 -19.33 -1.61
CA PHE A 202 -10.60 -19.43 -2.18
C PHE A 202 -9.93 -18.05 -2.32
N THR A 203 -10.63 -17.07 -2.89
CA THR A 203 -10.15 -15.69 -3.04
C THR A 203 -9.77 -15.10 -1.69
N GLY A 204 -10.63 -15.22 -0.68
CA GLY A 204 -10.35 -14.76 0.68
C GLY A 204 -9.15 -15.47 1.32
N ALA A 205 -9.03 -16.79 1.10
CA ALA A 205 -7.89 -17.57 1.59
C ALA A 205 -6.58 -17.11 0.93
N VAL A 206 -6.56 -16.80 -0.37
CA VAL A 206 -5.38 -16.28 -1.06
C VAL A 206 -4.97 -14.91 -0.48
N TYR A 207 -5.92 -13.95 -0.32
CA TYR A 207 -5.61 -12.68 0.34
C TYR A 207 -5.08 -12.87 1.76
N TYR A 208 -5.67 -13.78 2.54
CA TYR A 208 -5.19 -14.10 3.87
C TYR A 208 -3.75 -14.62 3.85
N LEU A 209 -3.43 -15.57 2.98
CA LEU A 209 -2.08 -16.12 2.84
C LEU A 209 -1.06 -15.06 2.42
N LEU A 210 -1.41 -14.17 1.49
CA LEU A 210 -0.57 -13.06 1.07
C LEU A 210 -0.29 -12.09 2.23
N CYS A 211 -1.31 -11.74 3.00
CA CYS A 211 -1.18 -10.88 4.19
C CYS A 211 -0.34 -11.54 5.28
N CYS A 212 -0.57 -12.82 5.56
CA CYS A 212 0.24 -13.61 6.50
C CYS A 212 1.69 -13.70 6.05
N GLY A 213 1.93 -13.98 4.77
CA GLY A 213 3.27 -14.01 4.19
C GLY A 213 4.01 -12.68 4.39
N LEU A 214 3.37 -11.56 4.09
CA LEU A 214 3.94 -10.23 4.31
C LEU A 214 4.25 -9.98 5.80
N SER A 215 3.32 -10.32 6.70
CA SER A 215 3.50 -10.19 8.15
C SER A 215 4.66 -11.03 8.66
N LEU A 216 4.77 -12.29 8.24
CA LEU A 216 5.85 -13.20 8.65
C LEU A 216 7.22 -12.76 8.11
N LEU A 217 7.29 -12.28 6.88
CA LEU A 217 8.53 -11.74 6.29
C LEU A 217 8.99 -10.50 7.05
N ALA A 218 8.06 -9.64 7.45
CA ALA A 218 8.37 -8.45 8.23
C ALA A 218 8.86 -8.84 9.64
N SER A 219 8.13 -9.71 10.36
CA SER A 219 8.48 -10.10 11.74
C SER A 219 9.85 -10.77 11.82
N ARG A 220 10.20 -11.65 10.88
CA ARG A 220 11.54 -12.28 10.83
C ARG A 220 12.68 -11.27 10.73
N ARG A 221 12.48 -10.17 10.01
CA ARG A 221 13.48 -9.09 9.92
C ARG A 221 13.59 -8.28 11.23
N PHE A 222 12.51 -8.16 12.00
CA PHE A 222 12.53 -7.48 13.29
C PHE A 222 13.28 -8.30 14.35
N THR A 223 12.98 -9.59 14.47
CA THR A 223 13.59 -10.47 15.46
C THR A 223 15.12 -10.59 15.24
N ARG A 224 15.57 -10.75 13.99
CA ARG A 224 17.01 -10.84 13.67
C ARG A 224 17.80 -9.56 14.02
N ARG A 225 17.14 -8.40 14.06
CA ARG A 225 17.79 -7.13 14.42
C ARG A 225 17.82 -6.89 15.93
N ALA A 226 16.85 -7.40 16.67
CA ALA A 226 16.82 -7.33 18.14
C ALA A 226 17.88 -8.23 18.80
N THR A 227 18.32 -9.29 18.13
CA THR A 227 19.36 -10.22 18.64
C THR A 227 20.77 -9.84 18.18
N ALA A 228 20.95 -8.87 17.30
CA ALA A 228 22.24 -8.45 16.74
C ALA A 228 22.73 -7.07 17.28
N GLY A 229 22.02 -6.46 18.23
CA GLY A 229 22.35 -5.21 18.91
C GLY A 229 22.31 -5.35 20.41
#